data_19ffe4ed69d417ea4b86583386b3f8e7
#
_entry.id   19ffe4ed69d417ea4b86583386b3f8e7
#
_cell.length_a   1.000
_cell.length_b   1.000
_cell.length_c   1.000
_cell.angle_alpha   90.00
_cell.angle_beta   90.00
_cell.angle_gamma   90.00
#
_symmetry.space_group_name_H-M   'P 1'
#
loop_
_entity.id
_entity.type
_entity.pdbx_description
1 polymer ?
#
loop_
_entity_poly.entity_id
_entity_poly.type
_entity_poly.pdbx_seq_one_letter_code
_entity_poly.pdbx_strand_id
1 'polypeptide(L)'
;HDGRRITLIGAHLKSKAPHGAKSKDEAMLISIANRRKQLAQALWIRGRVDQVLDEGAEVIVLGDLNDGPGLDVYEELFARSSVEIIMGLSQGPEKQLFDPHAIKMIEKTGTDPFSARFYPARDGVPLDALLDYSLVGPSFGKQANNWRIWNPHSDPKLRANSALQQALIT
;
A
#
# COMPACT_ATOMS: atom_id res chain seq x y z
N HIS A 1 25.26 -16.02 -1.13
CA HIS A 1 23.95 -16.65 -0.85
C HIS A 1 24.06 -17.43 0.44
N ASP A 2 23.27 -17.06 1.44
CA ASP A 2 23.27 -17.65 2.78
C ASP A 2 22.24 -18.80 2.92
N GLY A 3 21.65 -19.24 1.81
CA GLY A 3 20.70 -20.37 1.78
C GLY A 3 19.29 -20.06 2.31
N ARG A 4 18.98 -18.78 2.65
CA ARG A 4 17.65 -18.42 3.14
C ARG A 4 16.59 -18.56 2.03
N ARG A 5 15.45 -19.17 2.37
CA ARG A 5 14.28 -19.24 1.50
C ARG A 5 13.47 -17.96 1.62
N ILE A 6 13.22 -17.28 0.50
CA ILE A 6 12.41 -16.07 0.43
C ILE A 6 11.18 -16.36 -0.41
N THR A 7 9.99 -16.10 0.12
CA THR A 7 8.73 -16.18 -0.61
C THR A 7 8.32 -14.76 -1.04
N LEU A 8 8.11 -14.57 -2.34
CA LEU A 8 7.58 -13.32 -2.90
C LEU A 8 6.09 -13.49 -3.16
N ILE A 9 5.27 -12.57 -2.64
CA ILE A 9 3.83 -12.50 -2.88
C ILE A 9 3.53 -11.22 -3.65
N GLY A 10 3.27 -11.34 -4.96
CA GLY A 10 2.78 -10.23 -5.78
C GLY A 10 1.29 -10.01 -5.53
N ALA A 11 0.87 -8.78 -5.24
CA ALA A 11 -0.50 -8.43 -4.91
C ALA A 11 -1.02 -7.24 -5.72
N HIS A 12 -2.26 -7.35 -6.21
CA HIS A 12 -3.01 -6.23 -6.75
C HIS A 12 -4.44 -6.35 -6.19
N LEU A 13 -4.75 -5.58 -5.15
CA LEU A 13 -6.01 -5.67 -4.45
C LEU A 13 -7.12 -4.92 -5.19
N LYS A 14 -8.34 -5.25 -4.85
CA LYS A 14 -9.53 -4.59 -5.41
C LYS A 14 -9.51 -3.09 -5.12
N SER A 15 -9.59 -2.27 -6.17
CA SER A 15 -9.78 -0.83 -6.01
C SER A 15 -11.12 -0.52 -5.33
N LYS A 16 -11.12 0.47 -4.44
CA LYS A 16 -12.32 0.97 -3.74
C LYS A 16 -13.18 1.88 -4.62
N ALA A 17 -12.64 2.38 -5.72
CA ALA A 17 -13.30 3.36 -6.58
C ALA A 17 -14.67 2.85 -7.08
N PRO A 18 -15.72 3.70 -7.00
CA PRO A 18 -17.09 3.33 -7.40
C PRO A 18 -17.30 3.49 -8.92
N HIS A 19 -16.51 2.77 -9.72
CA HIS A 19 -16.62 2.82 -11.17
C HIS A 19 -18.04 2.44 -11.64
N GLY A 20 -18.60 3.26 -12.53
CA GLY A 20 -19.91 3.02 -13.11
C GLY A 20 -21.10 3.51 -12.29
N ALA A 21 -20.88 4.09 -11.10
CA ALA A 21 -21.95 4.65 -10.28
C ALA A 21 -22.67 5.82 -10.99
N LYS A 22 -24.01 5.82 -10.95
CA LYS A 22 -24.87 6.84 -11.56
C LYS A 22 -25.41 7.82 -10.54
N SER A 23 -25.28 7.54 -9.24
CA SER A 23 -25.71 8.40 -8.13
C SER A 23 -24.71 8.34 -6.97
N LYS A 24 -24.84 9.28 -6.02
CA LYS A 24 -24.03 9.27 -4.80
C LYS A 24 -24.29 8.03 -3.94
N ASP A 25 -25.54 7.60 -3.82
CA ASP A 25 -25.92 6.44 -3.03
C ASP A 25 -25.37 5.15 -3.66
N GLU A 26 -25.46 5.03 -4.98
CA GLU A 26 -24.86 3.91 -5.70
C GLU A 26 -23.33 3.90 -5.56
N ALA A 27 -22.69 5.07 -5.64
CA ALA A 27 -21.25 5.18 -5.40
C ALA A 27 -20.86 4.71 -4.00
N MET A 28 -21.59 5.09 -2.98
CA MET A 28 -21.37 4.63 -1.61
C MET A 28 -21.51 3.11 -1.48
N LEU A 29 -22.59 2.54 -2.00
CA LEU A 29 -22.83 1.09 -1.96
C LEU A 29 -21.72 0.30 -2.67
N ILE A 30 -21.30 0.76 -3.86
CA ILE A 30 -20.21 0.13 -4.62
C ILE A 30 -18.89 0.23 -3.85
N SER A 31 -18.58 1.40 -3.27
CA SER A 31 -17.34 1.60 -2.49
C SER A 31 -17.29 0.68 -1.28
N ILE A 32 -18.38 0.54 -0.53
CA ILE A 32 -18.47 -0.39 0.61
C ILE A 32 -18.29 -1.84 0.16
N ALA A 33 -18.96 -2.25 -0.93
CA ALA A 33 -18.85 -3.61 -1.47
C ALA A 33 -17.42 -3.91 -1.95
N ASN A 34 -16.77 -2.95 -2.61
CA ASN A 34 -15.38 -3.07 -3.05
C ASN A 34 -14.42 -3.16 -1.86
N ARG A 35 -14.64 -2.34 -0.83
CA ARG A 35 -13.86 -2.37 0.42
C ARG A 35 -13.93 -3.75 1.08
N ARG A 36 -15.11 -4.32 1.20
CA ARG A 36 -15.28 -5.67 1.77
C ARG A 36 -14.48 -6.73 1.00
N LYS A 37 -14.48 -6.67 -0.34
CA LYS A 37 -13.68 -7.57 -1.17
C LYS A 37 -12.18 -7.36 -0.95
N GLN A 38 -11.74 -6.10 -0.89
CA GLN A 38 -10.34 -5.73 -0.65
C GLN A 38 -9.85 -6.28 0.70
N LEU A 39 -10.63 -6.09 1.77
CA LEU A 39 -10.29 -6.60 3.10
C LEU A 39 -10.25 -8.13 3.14
N ALA A 40 -11.16 -8.82 2.45
CA ALA A 40 -11.12 -10.27 2.33
C ALA A 40 -9.83 -10.75 1.62
N GLN A 41 -9.39 -10.05 0.57
CA GLN A 41 -8.12 -10.32 -0.09
C GLN A 41 -6.93 -10.08 0.84
N ALA A 42 -6.96 -9.01 1.64
CA ALA A 42 -5.93 -8.70 2.63
C ALA A 42 -5.82 -9.82 3.70
N LEU A 43 -6.94 -10.30 4.21
CA LEU A 43 -6.97 -11.42 5.16
C LEU A 43 -6.40 -12.70 4.54
N TRP A 44 -6.71 -12.99 3.28
CA TRP A 44 -6.16 -14.15 2.58
C TRP A 44 -4.64 -14.05 2.43
N ILE A 45 -4.14 -12.86 2.02
CA ILE A 45 -2.69 -12.61 1.93
C ILE A 45 -2.05 -12.75 3.31
N ARG A 46 -2.66 -12.19 4.38
CA ARG A 46 -2.15 -12.31 5.74
C ARG A 46 -2.03 -13.77 6.17
N GLY A 47 -3.03 -14.58 5.93
CA GLY A 47 -2.98 -16.02 6.22
C GLY A 47 -1.82 -16.73 5.49
N ARG A 48 -1.54 -16.32 4.24
CA ARG A 48 -0.39 -16.87 3.50
C ARG A 48 0.95 -16.40 4.07
N VAL A 49 1.03 -15.13 4.48
CA VAL A 49 2.21 -14.59 5.17
C VAL A 49 2.47 -15.34 6.47
N ASP A 50 1.43 -15.54 7.29
CA ASP A 50 1.55 -16.28 8.56
C ASP A 50 2.11 -17.67 8.33
N GLN A 51 1.57 -18.41 7.35
CA GLN A 51 2.06 -19.74 6.99
C GLN A 51 3.54 -19.74 6.63
N VAL A 52 3.99 -18.79 5.79
CA VAL A 52 5.39 -18.68 5.36
C VAL A 52 6.33 -18.41 6.54
N LEU A 53 5.91 -17.49 7.44
CA LEU A 53 6.68 -17.16 8.63
C LEU A 53 6.74 -18.34 9.62
N ASP A 54 5.64 -19.07 9.79
CA ASP A 54 5.57 -20.27 10.65
C ASP A 54 6.44 -21.42 10.11
N GLU A 55 6.65 -21.47 8.79
CA GLU A 55 7.60 -22.39 8.14
C GLU A 55 9.07 -21.93 8.29
N GLY A 56 9.34 -20.81 8.95
CA GLY A 56 10.69 -20.26 9.14
C GLY A 56 11.29 -19.67 7.85
N ALA A 57 10.47 -19.35 6.85
CA ALA A 57 10.92 -18.70 5.62
C ALA A 57 10.71 -17.18 5.70
N GLU A 58 11.48 -16.45 4.91
CA GLU A 58 11.30 -15.01 4.74
C GLU A 58 10.20 -14.71 3.73
N VAL A 59 9.54 -13.56 3.90
CA VAL A 59 8.46 -13.13 3.01
C VAL A 59 8.61 -11.68 2.60
N ILE A 60 8.25 -11.40 1.35
CA ILE A 60 8.07 -10.04 0.83
C ILE A 60 6.72 -10.00 0.10
N VAL A 61 5.84 -9.10 0.53
CA VAL A 61 4.59 -8.78 -0.18
C VAL A 61 4.78 -7.47 -0.91
N LEU A 62 4.55 -7.46 -2.24
CA LEU A 62 4.79 -6.28 -3.07
C LEU A 62 3.67 -6.07 -4.08
N GLY A 63 3.38 -4.81 -4.41
CA GLY A 63 2.44 -4.41 -5.44
C GLY A 63 1.44 -3.35 -5.03
N ASP A 64 0.44 -3.14 -5.88
CA ASP A 64 -0.64 -2.19 -5.67
C ASP A 64 -1.70 -2.78 -4.71
N LEU A 65 -1.70 -2.31 -3.49
CA LEU A 65 -2.70 -2.71 -2.49
C LEU A 65 -3.99 -1.88 -2.59
N ASN A 66 -4.02 -0.85 -3.45
CA ASN A 66 -5.17 0.04 -3.67
C ASN A 66 -5.75 0.63 -2.37
N ASP A 67 -4.93 0.72 -1.32
CA ASP A 67 -5.32 1.12 0.02
C ASP A 67 -4.15 1.74 0.78
N GLY A 68 -4.47 2.46 1.82
CA GLY A 68 -3.50 3.00 2.75
C GLY A 68 -4.20 3.62 3.95
N PRO A 69 -3.55 3.70 5.12
CA PRO A 69 -4.15 4.27 6.32
C PRO A 69 -4.65 5.69 6.07
N GLY A 70 -5.92 5.94 6.38
CA GLY A 70 -6.54 7.26 6.29
C GLY A 70 -6.85 7.77 4.87
N LEU A 71 -6.87 6.90 3.86
CA LEU A 71 -7.16 7.31 2.47
C LEU A 71 -8.64 7.54 2.18
N ASP A 72 -9.57 7.00 2.96
CA ASP A 72 -11.00 7.20 2.75
C ASP A 72 -11.84 7.17 4.03
N VAL A 73 -12.99 7.83 3.97
CA VAL A 73 -13.92 7.97 5.10
C VAL A 73 -14.58 6.65 5.53
N TYR A 74 -14.51 5.60 4.69
CA TYR A 74 -15.10 4.31 5.01
C TYR A 74 -14.15 3.40 5.79
N GLU A 75 -12.89 3.78 5.95
CA GLU A 75 -11.92 3.03 6.74
C GLU A 75 -12.37 2.89 8.19
N GLU A 76 -12.98 3.94 8.75
CA GLU A 76 -13.52 3.93 10.11
C GLU A 76 -14.60 2.85 10.31
N LEU A 77 -15.38 2.52 9.28
CA LEU A 77 -16.40 1.47 9.34
C LEU A 77 -15.82 0.05 9.54
N PHE A 78 -14.56 -0.14 9.14
CA PHE A 78 -13.87 -1.42 9.17
C PHE A 78 -12.71 -1.46 10.16
N ALA A 79 -12.45 -0.35 10.85
CA ALA A 79 -11.44 -0.15 11.89
C ALA A 79 -9.97 -0.34 11.46
N ARG A 80 -9.69 -0.80 10.22
CA ARG A 80 -8.34 -1.04 9.68
C ARG A 80 -8.30 -0.95 8.18
N SER A 81 -7.16 -0.50 7.65
CA SER A 81 -6.83 -0.63 6.24
C SER A 81 -6.37 -2.06 5.90
N SER A 82 -6.44 -2.41 4.60
CA SER A 82 -5.88 -3.68 4.12
C SER A 82 -4.37 -3.76 4.33
N VAL A 83 -3.68 -2.63 4.30
CA VAL A 83 -2.23 -2.55 4.57
C VAL A 83 -1.91 -2.97 6.00
N GLU A 84 -2.64 -2.44 6.99
CA GLU A 84 -2.47 -2.79 8.42
C GLU A 84 -2.76 -4.28 8.67
N ILE A 85 -3.76 -4.85 7.98
CA ILE A 85 -4.07 -6.27 8.05
C ILE A 85 -2.91 -7.10 7.52
N ILE A 86 -2.40 -6.80 6.32
CA ILE A 86 -1.30 -7.54 5.70
C ILE A 86 -0.02 -7.39 6.53
N MET A 87 0.26 -6.20 7.05
CA MET A 87 1.40 -5.96 7.95
C MET A 87 1.31 -6.76 9.26
N GLY A 88 0.11 -7.14 9.69
CA GLY A 88 -0.08 -7.90 10.92
C GLY A 88 0.15 -7.08 12.18
N LEU A 89 -0.24 -5.79 12.21
CA LEU A 89 0.03 -4.88 13.34
C LEU A 89 -0.62 -5.30 14.66
N SER A 90 -1.59 -6.22 14.63
CA SER A 90 -2.19 -6.81 15.83
C SER A 90 -1.45 -8.06 16.34
N GLN A 91 -0.39 -8.48 15.68
CA GLN A 91 0.39 -9.67 16.02
C GLN A 91 1.69 -9.28 16.73
N GLY A 92 2.43 -10.28 17.22
CA GLY A 92 3.76 -10.07 17.82
C GLY A 92 4.79 -9.57 16.78
N PRO A 93 5.85 -8.89 17.25
CA PRO A 93 6.88 -8.30 16.36
C PRO A 93 7.53 -9.29 15.40
N GLU A 94 7.56 -10.57 15.78
CA GLU A 94 8.12 -11.67 14.98
C GLU A 94 7.26 -12.03 13.75
N LYS A 95 6.02 -11.56 13.71
CA LYS A 95 5.09 -11.76 12.58
C LYS A 95 4.71 -10.48 11.84
N GLN A 96 5.17 -9.33 12.31
CA GLN A 96 4.86 -8.06 11.67
C GLN A 96 5.76 -7.83 10.44
N LEU A 97 5.13 -7.47 9.31
CA LEU A 97 5.85 -6.99 8.16
C LEU A 97 6.19 -5.50 8.33
N PHE A 98 7.22 -5.07 7.63
CA PHE A 98 7.78 -3.73 7.72
C PHE A 98 7.80 -3.04 6.35
N ASP A 99 7.32 -1.80 6.32
CA ASP A 99 7.51 -0.80 5.26
C ASP A 99 7.58 0.58 5.92
N PRO A 100 8.67 1.34 5.81
CA PRO A 100 8.85 2.60 6.52
C PRO A 100 7.89 3.70 6.06
N HIS A 101 7.38 3.63 4.82
CA HIS A 101 6.40 4.58 4.31
C HIS A 101 5.01 4.30 4.87
N ALA A 102 4.62 3.01 4.95
CA ALA A 102 3.39 2.60 5.60
C ALA A 102 3.39 3.00 7.09
N ILE A 103 4.50 2.80 7.79
CA ILE A 103 4.63 3.21 9.20
C ILE A 103 4.46 4.71 9.37
N LYS A 104 5.10 5.53 8.52
CA LYS A 104 4.93 7.00 8.55
C LYS A 104 3.47 7.43 8.39
N MET A 105 2.73 6.76 7.49
CA MET A 105 1.30 7.03 7.30
C MET A 105 0.49 6.68 8.56
N ILE A 106 0.76 5.52 9.17
CA ILE A 106 0.08 5.05 10.38
C ILE A 106 0.37 5.98 11.57
N GLU A 107 1.62 6.36 11.74
CA GLU A 107 2.07 7.22 12.85
C GLU A 107 1.80 8.71 12.59
N LYS A 108 1.39 9.09 11.39
CA LYS A 108 1.19 10.47 10.93
C LYS A 108 2.42 11.35 11.18
N THR A 109 3.60 10.82 10.88
CA THR A 109 4.89 11.49 11.09
C THR A 109 5.44 12.07 9.79
N GLY A 110 5.66 13.39 9.76
CA GLY A 110 6.26 14.09 8.63
C GLY A 110 5.33 14.30 7.44
N THR A 111 5.89 14.40 6.23
CA THR A 111 5.14 14.50 4.97
C THR A 111 4.70 13.12 4.52
N ASP A 112 3.45 13.03 4.06
CA ASP A 112 2.88 11.78 3.58
C ASP A 112 3.61 11.29 2.32
N PRO A 113 4.17 10.08 2.33
CA PRO A 113 4.74 9.48 1.13
C PRO A 113 3.62 9.12 0.14
N PHE A 114 3.92 9.18 -1.15
CA PHE A 114 2.95 8.75 -2.17
C PHE A 114 3.63 8.03 -3.33
N SER A 115 2.95 7.04 -3.89
CA SER A 115 3.37 6.29 -5.08
C SER A 115 2.54 6.67 -6.30
N ALA A 116 1.31 7.14 -6.11
CA ALA A 116 0.37 7.53 -7.15
C ALA A 116 -0.14 8.96 -6.96
N ARG A 117 -0.41 9.64 -8.09
CA ARG A 117 -1.04 10.97 -8.12
C ARG A 117 -2.24 10.95 -9.06
N PHE A 118 -3.39 11.35 -8.56
CA PHE A 118 -4.62 11.45 -9.31
C PHE A 118 -5.00 12.91 -9.52
N TYR A 119 -5.54 13.23 -10.70
CA TYR A 119 -6.05 14.55 -11.03
C TYR A 119 -7.58 14.47 -11.14
N PRO A 120 -8.33 14.88 -10.09
CA PRO A 120 -9.79 14.90 -10.15
C PRO A 120 -10.28 15.91 -11.20
N ALA A 121 -11.27 15.52 -11.99
CA ALA A 121 -11.77 16.34 -13.11
C ALA A 121 -12.43 17.66 -12.66
N ARG A 122 -12.79 17.83 -11.38
CA ARG A 122 -13.56 18.99 -10.90
C ARG A 122 -12.76 20.05 -10.15
N ASP A 123 -11.74 19.68 -9.40
CA ASP A 123 -11.13 20.61 -8.44
C ASP A 123 -9.69 21.00 -8.77
N GLY A 124 -9.08 20.37 -9.79
CA GLY A 124 -7.71 20.67 -10.23
C GLY A 124 -6.61 20.38 -9.20
N VAL A 125 -6.97 20.02 -7.96
CA VAL A 125 -6.02 19.70 -6.90
C VAL A 125 -5.66 18.22 -6.99
N PRO A 126 -4.39 17.88 -7.20
CA PRO A 126 -3.98 16.48 -7.25
C PRO A 126 -4.17 15.78 -5.90
N LEU A 127 -4.65 14.55 -5.95
CA LEU A 127 -4.71 13.64 -4.82
C LEU A 127 -3.49 12.73 -4.86
N ASP A 128 -2.60 12.89 -3.90
CA ASP A 128 -1.45 12.02 -3.70
C ASP A 128 -1.85 10.85 -2.79
N ALA A 129 -1.47 9.63 -3.17
CA ALA A 129 -1.80 8.43 -2.42
C ALA A 129 -0.64 7.42 -2.42
N LEU A 130 -0.40 6.81 -1.27
CA LEU A 130 0.48 5.64 -1.17
C LEU A 130 -0.38 4.39 -1.39
N LEU A 131 -0.22 3.73 -2.54
CA LEU A 131 -0.98 2.56 -2.95
C LEU A 131 -0.09 1.35 -3.20
N ASP A 132 1.17 1.59 -3.60
CA ASP A 132 2.16 0.58 -3.89
C ASP A 132 3.10 0.40 -2.71
N TYR A 133 3.28 -0.84 -2.31
CA TYR A 133 4.05 -1.22 -1.12
C TYR A 133 5.07 -2.30 -1.41
N SER A 134 6.07 -2.36 -0.53
CA SER A 134 7.01 -3.46 -0.46
C SER A 134 7.16 -3.89 1.01
N LEU A 135 6.22 -4.67 1.49
CA LEU A 135 6.16 -5.13 2.87
C LEU A 135 7.12 -6.30 3.07
N VAL A 136 8.14 -6.15 3.90
CA VAL A 136 9.16 -7.17 4.12
C VAL A 136 9.03 -7.84 5.48
N GLY A 137 9.45 -9.09 5.57
CA GLY A 137 9.46 -9.87 6.80
C GLY A 137 10.33 -9.26 7.91
N PRO A 138 10.13 -9.65 9.17
CA PRO A 138 10.74 -9.02 10.35
C PRO A 138 12.27 -8.98 10.31
N SER A 139 12.92 -9.98 9.73
CA SER A 139 14.38 -10.03 9.66
C SER A 139 14.98 -9.00 8.70
N PHE A 140 14.25 -8.67 7.62
CA PHE A 140 14.65 -7.64 6.67
C PHE A 140 14.36 -6.23 7.17
N GLY A 141 13.28 -6.03 7.90
CA GLY A 141 12.86 -4.72 8.41
C GLY A 141 13.95 -4.06 9.27
N LYS A 142 14.71 -4.85 10.02
CA LYS A 142 15.83 -4.38 10.84
C LYS A 142 17.03 -3.86 10.05
N GLN A 143 17.12 -4.19 8.76
CA GLN A 143 18.23 -3.85 7.86
C GLN A 143 17.86 -2.79 6.80
N ALA A 144 16.62 -2.33 6.79
CA ALA A 144 16.05 -1.48 5.74
C ALA A 144 16.45 0.00 5.92
N ASN A 145 17.70 0.34 5.62
CA ASN A 145 18.24 1.69 5.79
C ASN A 145 18.04 2.62 4.56
N ASN A 146 17.70 2.07 3.37
CA ASN A 146 17.69 2.82 2.11
C ASN A 146 16.38 2.61 1.33
N TRP A 147 15.25 2.76 1.99
CA TRP A 147 13.94 2.67 1.35
C TRP A 147 13.58 3.96 0.65
N ARG A 148 13.28 3.92 -0.65
CA ARG A 148 12.99 5.12 -1.43
C ARG A 148 11.90 4.88 -2.45
N ILE A 149 10.91 5.77 -2.47
CA ILE A 149 9.95 5.84 -3.57
C ILE A 149 10.56 6.72 -4.67
N TRP A 150 10.79 6.14 -5.85
CA TRP A 150 11.28 6.83 -7.03
C TRP A 150 10.13 7.54 -7.74
N ASN A 151 9.69 8.66 -7.20
CA ASN A 151 8.58 9.43 -7.75
C ASN A 151 9.06 10.80 -8.21
N PRO A 152 8.95 11.13 -9.53
CA PRO A 152 9.42 12.41 -10.06
C PRO A 152 8.65 13.62 -9.54
N HIS A 153 7.44 13.44 -9.01
CA HIS A 153 6.68 14.52 -8.39
C HIS A 153 7.22 14.93 -7.02
N SER A 154 7.82 14.01 -6.27
CA SER A 154 8.34 14.25 -4.93
C SER A 154 9.88 14.37 -4.87
N ASP A 155 10.60 13.81 -5.85
CA ASP A 155 12.05 13.78 -5.88
C ASP A 155 12.62 14.90 -6.78
N PRO A 156 13.33 15.92 -6.22
CA PRO A 156 13.88 17.00 -7.03
C PRO A 156 14.90 16.55 -8.09
N LYS A 157 15.66 15.48 -7.82
CA LYS A 157 16.66 14.96 -8.77
C LYS A 157 15.96 14.28 -9.97
N LEU A 158 14.88 13.56 -9.72
CA LEU A 158 14.09 12.97 -10.81
C LEU A 158 13.32 14.04 -11.58
N ARG A 159 12.82 15.06 -10.90
CA ARG A 159 12.14 16.20 -11.53
C ARG A 159 13.07 17.00 -12.45
N ALA A 160 14.35 17.12 -12.12
CA ALA A 160 15.35 17.81 -12.95
C ALA A 160 15.78 17.00 -14.19
N ASN A 161 15.39 15.72 -14.30
CA ASN A 161 15.77 14.86 -15.43
C ASN A 161 14.78 15.08 -16.60
N SER A 162 15.23 15.77 -17.65
CA SER A 162 14.41 16.12 -18.81
C SER A 162 13.87 14.89 -19.59
N ALA A 163 14.63 13.80 -19.66
CA ALA A 163 14.18 12.57 -20.33
C ALA A 163 13.03 11.90 -19.58
N LEU A 164 13.08 11.89 -18.23
CA LEU A 164 11.98 11.40 -17.40
C LEU A 164 10.75 12.31 -17.50
N GLN A 165 10.93 13.63 -17.56
CA GLN A 165 9.81 14.56 -17.76
C GLN A 165 9.11 14.34 -19.09
N GLN A 166 9.85 14.12 -20.18
CA GLN A 166 9.24 13.79 -21.47
C GLN A 166 8.45 12.48 -21.46
N ALA A 167 8.97 11.45 -20.79
CA ALA A 167 8.29 10.16 -20.66
C ALA A 167 6.99 10.20 -19.81
N LEU A 168 6.84 11.22 -18.94
CA LEU A 168 5.64 11.38 -18.10
C LEU A 168 4.52 12.16 -18.81
N ILE A 169 4.79 12.81 -19.92
CA ILE A 169 3.82 13.64 -20.68
C ILE A 169 3.17 12.81 -21.81
N THR A 170 3.75 11.67 -22.17
CA THR A 170 3.19 10.73 -23.16
C THR A 170 2.29 9.69 -22.52
#